data_608b4991b43a3e890e7d672ca39f98b3
#
_entry.id   608b4991b43a3e890e7d672ca39f98b3
#
_cell.length_a   1.000
_cell.length_b   1.000
_cell.length_c   1.000
_cell.angle_alpha   90.00
_cell.angle_beta   90.00
_cell.angle_gamma   90.00
#
_symmetry.space_group_name_H-M   'P 1'
#
loop_
_entity.id
_entity.type
_entity.pdbx_description
1 polymer ?
#
loop_
_entity_poly.entity_id
_entity_poly.type
_entity_poly.pdbx_seq_one_letter_code
_entity_poly.pdbx_strand_id
1 'polypeptide(L)'
;MENVASQEPMAITHNQQDVICKQRCAWACVAHQDYVQYHDEEWGVPVHNDVRHFELLTLESAQAGLSWATILKKREGYRKAFANFDYKIVAEYGPGMVEDLLQDSSIIRNRMKIEATINNAQRFIEVQQEFGSFDKYSWQFVGGKPIINSWKTSEEVPVTTPESDAFAKDLKKRGFKFLGSTTIYAHMQAIGM
;
A
#
# COMPACT_ATOMS: atom_id res chain seq x y z
N MET A 1 61.74 -44.81 17.21
CA MET A 1 60.36 -45.11 17.67
C MET A 1 59.61 -43.81 17.70
N GLU A 2 59.00 -43.46 16.58
CA GLU A 2 58.27 -42.19 16.41
C GLU A 2 56.77 -42.48 16.56
N ASN A 3 56.16 -41.69 17.42
CA ASN A 3 54.73 -41.79 17.77
C ASN A 3 53.98 -40.93 16.78
N VAL A 4 53.21 -41.56 15.89
CA VAL A 4 52.34 -40.85 14.93
C VAL A 4 50.97 -40.68 15.62
N ALA A 5 50.68 -39.43 16.01
CA ALA A 5 49.37 -39.05 16.52
C ALA A 5 48.38 -38.93 15.34
N SER A 6 47.38 -39.79 15.36
CA SER A 6 46.23 -39.76 14.46
C SER A 6 45.34 -38.54 14.76
N GLN A 7 45.25 -37.60 13.81
CA GLN A 7 44.28 -36.52 13.83
C GLN A 7 42.94 -37.04 13.30
N GLU A 8 41.92 -37.00 14.14
CA GLU A 8 40.53 -37.21 13.73
C GLU A 8 40.03 -36.00 12.92
N PRO A 9 39.24 -36.19 11.85
CA PRO A 9 38.69 -35.09 11.10
C PRO A 9 37.53 -34.45 11.88
N MET A 10 37.64 -33.13 12.12
CA MET A 10 36.52 -32.32 12.64
C MET A 10 35.32 -32.42 11.71
N ALA A 11 34.22 -32.96 12.22
CA ALA A 11 32.93 -32.95 11.56
C ALA A 11 32.43 -31.51 11.47
N ILE A 12 32.42 -30.95 10.27
CA ILE A 12 31.73 -29.68 9.97
C ILE A 12 30.23 -29.97 9.92
N THR A 13 29.54 -29.69 11.00
CA THR A 13 28.08 -29.66 11.00
C THR A 13 27.61 -28.42 10.26
N HIS A 14 27.35 -28.55 8.97
CA HIS A 14 26.60 -27.58 8.21
C HIS A 14 25.13 -27.70 8.67
N ASN A 15 24.75 -26.81 9.58
CA ASN A 15 23.35 -26.50 9.83
C ASN A 15 22.87 -25.63 8.68
N GLN A 16 22.59 -26.24 7.52
CA GLN A 16 21.84 -25.62 6.45
C GLN A 16 20.39 -25.57 6.93
N GLN A 17 20.03 -24.49 7.62
CA GLN A 17 18.64 -24.05 7.63
C GLN A 17 18.30 -23.80 6.17
N ASP A 18 17.45 -24.64 5.59
CA ASP A 18 16.80 -24.40 4.30
C ASP A 18 16.06 -23.08 4.40
N VAL A 19 16.69 -22.00 3.98
CA VAL A 19 16.04 -20.72 3.72
C VAL A 19 15.17 -20.99 2.52
N ILE A 20 13.90 -21.33 2.76
CA ILE A 20 12.88 -21.42 1.72
C ILE A 20 12.86 -20.05 1.08
N CYS A 21 13.51 -19.92 -0.08
CA CYS A 21 13.52 -18.68 -0.86
C CYS A 21 12.09 -18.47 -1.38
N LYS A 22 11.33 -17.62 -0.70
CA LYS A 22 9.97 -17.27 -1.16
C LYS A 22 10.04 -16.74 -2.59
N GLN A 23 9.19 -17.29 -3.45
CA GLN A 23 9.01 -16.73 -4.79
C GLN A 23 8.30 -15.37 -4.65
N ARG A 24 8.92 -14.30 -5.18
CA ARG A 24 8.41 -12.93 -5.10
C ARG A 24 8.27 -12.33 -6.49
N CYS A 25 7.38 -11.35 -6.58
CA CYS A 25 7.31 -10.50 -7.75
C CYS A 25 8.65 -9.79 -7.99
N ALA A 26 9.04 -9.62 -9.26
CA ALA A 26 10.33 -9.03 -9.63
C ALA A 26 10.58 -7.65 -8.98
N TRP A 27 9.53 -6.84 -8.84
CA TRP A 27 9.61 -5.52 -8.21
C TRP A 27 9.98 -5.57 -6.72
N ALA A 28 9.69 -6.67 -6.01
CA ALA A 28 10.04 -6.84 -4.60
C ALA A 28 11.47 -7.37 -4.40
N CYS A 29 12.05 -8.06 -5.41
CA CYS A 29 13.36 -8.69 -5.29
C CYS A 29 14.54 -7.70 -5.30
N VAL A 30 14.36 -6.51 -5.84
CA VAL A 30 15.43 -5.49 -6.03
C VAL A 30 15.38 -4.36 -4.99
N ALA A 31 14.59 -4.49 -3.95
CA ALA A 31 14.24 -3.42 -3.04
C ALA A 31 14.83 -3.58 -1.64
N HIS A 32 14.75 -2.50 -0.84
CA HIS A 32 15.07 -2.51 0.58
C HIS A 32 14.16 -3.47 1.36
N GLN A 33 14.60 -3.86 2.56
CA GLN A 33 13.92 -4.83 3.41
C GLN A 33 12.44 -4.46 3.67
N ASP A 34 12.13 -3.18 3.88
CA ASP A 34 10.74 -2.71 4.09
C ASP A 34 9.82 -3.03 2.91
N TYR A 35 10.37 -3.00 1.69
CA TYR A 35 9.62 -3.30 0.47
C TYR A 35 9.33 -4.79 0.32
N VAL A 36 10.31 -5.62 0.68
CA VAL A 36 10.15 -7.08 0.74
C VAL A 36 9.12 -7.44 1.80
N GLN A 37 9.20 -6.83 2.98
CA GLN A 37 8.23 -7.05 4.04
C GLN A 37 6.81 -6.64 3.62
N TYR A 38 6.65 -5.47 3.00
CA TYR A 38 5.37 -5.03 2.46
C TYR A 38 4.78 -6.05 1.47
N HIS A 39 5.60 -6.56 0.53
CA HIS A 39 5.18 -7.58 -0.42
C HIS A 39 4.75 -8.88 0.27
N ASP A 40 5.52 -9.35 1.25
CA ASP A 40 5.33 -10.66 1.87
C ASP A 40 4.19 -10.69 2.90
N GLU A 41 3.87 -9.54 3.53
CA GLU A 41 2.98 -9.49 4.69
C GLU A 41 1.72 -8.64 4.49
N GLU A 42 1.73 -7.70 3.52
CA GLU A 42 0.65 -6.73 3.37
C GLU A 42 0.01 -6.76 1.98
N TRP A 43 0.82 -6.70 0.92
CA TRP A 43 0.31 -6.61 -0.45
C TRP A 43 -0.46 -7.85 -0.85
N GLY A 44 -1.69 -7.65 -1.35
CA GLY A 44 -2.58 -8.76 -1.74
C GLY A 44 -3.29 -9.47 -0.58
N VAL A 45 -3.10 -9.01 0.66
CA VAL A 45 -3.84 -9.51 1.82
C VAL A 45 -5.18 -8.78 1.95
N PRO A 46 -6.34 -9.47 2.02
CA PRO A 46 -7.64 -8.83 2.14
C PRO A 46 -7.72 -7.88 3.35
N VAL A 47 -8.06 -6.62 3.09
CA VAL A 47 -8.21 -5.58 4.11
C VAL A 47 -9.68 -5.26 4.31
N HIS A 48 -10.13 -5.33 5.59
CA HIS A 48 -11.48 -5.02 6.04
C HIS A 48 -11.50 -4.00 7.18
N ASN A 49 -10.61 -2.99 7.11
CA ASN A 49 -10.47 -1.95 8.10
C ASN A 49 -10.44 -0.57 7.44
N ASP A 50 -11.35 0.31 7.79
CA ASP A 50 -11.51 1.62 7.16
C ASP A 50 -10.29 2.53 7.32
N VAL A 51 -9.60 2.51 8.46
CA VAL A 51 -8.37 3.30 8.65
C VAL A 51 -7.29 2.81 7.69
N ARG A 52 -7.19 1.49 7.50
CA ARG A 52 -6.23 0.89 6.58
C ARG A 52 -6.57 1.19 5.12
N HIS A 53 -7.86 1.20 4.76
CA HIS A 53 -8.31 1.65 3.44
C HIS A 53 -7.90 3.10 3.19
N PHE A 54 -8.12 3.99 4.16
CA PHE A 54 -7.75 5.41 4.03
C PHE A 54 -6.23 5.61 3.96
N GLU A 55 -5.45 4.85 4.75
CA GLU A 55 -3.99 4.85 4.67
C GLU A 55 -3.53 4.52 3.25
N LEU A 56 -3.95 3.37 2.70
CA LEU A 56 -3.50 2.92 1.38
C LEU A 56 -3.99 3.84 0.26
N LEU A 57 -5.24 4.31 0.30
CA LEU A 57 -5.72 5.31 -0.66
C LEU A 57 -4.88 6.59 -0.66
N THR A 58 -4.48 7.07 0.53
CA THR A 58 -3.63 8.25 0.68
C THR A 58 -2.24 8.00 0.08
N LEU A 59 -1.63 6.86 0.39
CA LEU A 59 -0.30 6.51 -0.10
C LEU A 59 -0.28 6.27 -1.62
N GLU A 60 -1.27 5.59 -2.16
CA GLU A 60 -1.42 5.36 -3.60
C GLU A 60 -1.66 6.67 -4.37
N SER A 61 -2.48 7.58 -3.83
CA SER A 61 -2.66 8.91 -4.44
C SER A 61 -1.37 9.73 -4.39
N ALA A 62 -0.59 9.60 -3.31
CA ALA A 62 0.70 10.27 -3.16
C ALA A 62 1.76 9.74 -4.12
N GLN A 63 1.65 8.48 -4.56
CA GLN A 63 2.59 7.86 -5.50
C GLN A 63 2.53 8.48 -6.90
N ALA A 64 1.45 9.13 -7.31
CA ALA A 64 1.32 9.65 -8.68
C ALA A 64 2.58 10.40 -9.14
N GLY A 65 3.26 9.87 -10.18
CA GLY A 65 4.52 10.38 -10.72
C GLY A 65 5.78 10.01 -9.92
N LEU A 66 5.68 9.12 -8.94
CA LEU A 66 6.78 8.66 -8.08
C LEU A 66 6.85 7.13 -8.03
N SER A 67 7.93 6.59 -7.43
CA SER A 67 8.03 5.14 -7.17
C SER A 67 7.36 4.76 -5.84
N TRP A 68 6.81 3.55 -5.79
CA TRP A 68 6.25 3.00 -4.54
C TRP A 68 7.30 2.92 -3.42
N ALA A 69 8.56 2.58 -3.76
CA ALA A 69 9.66 2.59 -2.81
C ALA A 69 9.87 3.96 -2.15
N THR A 70 9.66 5.06 -2.89
CA THR A 70 9.72 6.42 -2.34
C THR A 70 8.61 6.65 -1.33
N ILE A 71 7.42 6.17 -1.61
CA ILE A 71 6.24 6.33 -0.72
C ILE A 71 6.40 5.48 0.53
N LEU A 72 6.82 4.22 0.41
CA LEU A 72 7.06 3.35 1.58
C LEU A 72 8.09 3.93 2.54
N LYS A 73 9.19 4.49 2.04
CA LYS A 73 10.19 5.19 2.88
C LYS A 73 9.61 6.38 3.64
N LYS A 74 8.54 6.99 3.13
CA LYS A 74 7.88 8.14 3.74
C LYS A 74 6.63 7.78 4.54
N ARG A 75 6.26 6.49 4.57
CA ARG A 75 5.02 6.01 5.18
C ARG A 75 4.86 6.43 6.65
N GLU A 76 5.91 6.32 7.45
CA GLU A 76 5.89 6.78 8.85
C GLU A 76 5.77 8.31 8.97
N GLY A 77 6.34 9.05 8.02
CA GLY A 77 6.11 10.48 7.90
C GLY A 77 4.63 10.80 7.63
N TYR A 78 4.04 10.12 6.66
CA TYR A 78 2.60 10.24 6.37
C TYR A 78 1.74 9.85 7.56
N ARG A 79 2.09 8.78 8.29
CA ARG A 79 1.37 8.35 9.48
C ARG A 79 1.32 9.46 10.53
N LYS A 80 2.45 10.12 10.79
CA LYS A 80 2.54 11.25 11.74
C LYS A 80 1.82 12.49 11.23
N ALA A 81 2.05 12.86 9.97
CA ALA A 81 1.49 14.06 9.33
C ALA A 81 -0.04 14.02 9.23
N PHE A 82 -0.62 12.83 9.02
CA PHE A 82 -2.05 12.62 8.84
C PHE A 82 -2.69 11.85 10.01
N ALA A 83 -2.29 12.17 11.25
CA ALA A 83 -2.92 11.71 12.50
C ALA A 83 -3.17 10.19 12.55
N ASN A 84 -2.16 9.37 12.22
CA ASN A 84 -2.26 7.91 12.08
C ASN A 84 -3.35 7.46 11.09
N PHE A 85 -3.59 8.27 10.06
CA PHE A 85 -4.66 8.09 9.07
C PHE A 85 -6.07 8.05 9.65
N ASP A 86 -6.27 8.72 10.80
CA ASP A 86 -7.61 9.00 11.29
C ASP A 86 -8.29 10.03 10.37
N TYR A 87 -9.07 9.53 9.44
CA TYR A 87 -9.77 10.33 8.44
C TYR A 87 -10.72 11.37 9.05
N LYS A 88 -11.20 11.15 10.29
CA LYS A 88 -12.07 12.13 10.99
C LYS A 88 -11.26 13.35 11.41
N ILE A 89 -10.04 13.14 11.92
CA ILE A 89 -9.13 14.22 12.26
C ILE A 89 -8.63 14.91 10.99
N VAL A 90 -8.22 14.13 9.97
CA VAL A 90 -7.71 14.67 8.69
C VAL A 90 -8.76 15.51 7.96
N ALA A 91 -10.04 15.13 8.04
CA ALA A 91 -11.13 15.88 7.42
C ALA A 91 -11.28 17.31 7.97
N GLU A 92 -10.82 17.57 9.19
CA GLU A 92 -10.87 18.86 9.87
C GLU A 92 -9.63 19.74 9.62
N TYR A 93 -8.66 19.26 8.87
CA TYR A 93 -7.44 20.03 8.56
C TYR A 93 -7.78 21.27 7.73
N GLY A 94 -7.45 22.45 8.30
CA GLY A 94 -7.65 23.74 7.66
C GLY A 94 -6.41 24.22 6.87
N PRO A 95 -6.50 25.41 6.27
CA PRO A 95 -5.43 25.98 5.44
C PRO A 95 -4.07 26.09 6.18
N GLY A 96 -4.07 26.41 7.47
CA GLY A 96 -2.85 26.46 8.28
C GLY A 96 -2.10 25.13 8.30
N MET A 97 -2.83 24.02 8.51
CA MET A 97 -2.23 22.68 8.47
C MET A 97 -1.66 22.35 7.09
N VAL A 98 -2.29 22.81 6.00
CA VAL A 98 -1.75 22.63 4.64
C VAL A 98 -0.39 23.30 4.51
N GLU A 99 -0.24 24.54 5.02
CA GLU A 99 1.05 25.26 4.99
C GLU A 99 2.12 24.54 5.83
N ASP A 100 1.78 24.02 7.01
CA ASP A 100 2.69 23.26 7.86
C ASP A 100 3.14 21.96 7.16
N LEU A 101 2.20 21.22 6.56
CA LEU A 101 2.48 20.00 5.81
C LEU A 101 3.37 20.23 4.57
N LEU A 102 3.30 21.41 3.95
CA LEU A 102 4.20 21.79 2.86
C LEU A 102 5.64 22.00 3.30
N GLN A 103 5.90 22.23 4.59
CA GLN A 103 7.25 22.32 5.15
C GLN A 103 7.77 20.96 5.65
N ASP A 104 6.90 19.96 5.80
CA ASP A 104 7.28 18.65 6.31
C ASP A 104 7.99 17.81 5.24
N SER A 105 9.31 17.65 5.37
CA SER A 105 10.13 16.84 4.46
C SER A 105 9.88 15.34 4.59
N SER A 106 9.19 14.89 5.62
CA SER A 106 8.87 13.47 5.83
C SER A 106 7.79 12.95 4.88
N ILE A 107 7.03 13.85 4.23
CA ILE A 107 6.02 13.54 3.21
C ILE A 107 6.40 14.13 1.84
N ILE A 108 5.56 13.88 0.82
CA ILE A 108 5.66 14.55 -0.48
C ILE A 108 5.04 15.94 -0.38
N ARG A 109 5.88 16.98 -0.41
CA ARG A 109 5.49 18.39 -0.30
C ARG A 109 4.83 18.90 -1.57
N ASN A 110 3.60 18.44 -1.84
CA ASN A 110 2.79 18.84 -2.98
C ASN A 110 1.41 19.28 -2.50
N ARG A 111 1.08 20.57 -2.67
CA ARG A 111 -0.17 21.16 -2.22
C ARG A 111 -1.40 20.40 -2.71
N MET A 112 -1.45 20.09 -4.00
CA MET A 112 -2.60 19.39 -4.57
C MET A 112 -2.81 18.00 -3.96
N LYS A 113 -1.74 17.27 -3.63
CA LYS A 113 -1.82 15.94 -2.97
C LYS A 113 -2.27 16.08 -1.52
N ILE A 114 -1.77 17.07 -0.79
CA ILE A 114 -2.18 17.34 0.60
C ILE A 114 -3.67 17.73 0.65
N GLU A 115 -4.08 18.69 -0.15
CA GLU A 115 -5.48 19.12 -0.23
C GLU A 115 -6.42 18.00 -0.71
N ALA A 116 -5.94 17.15 -1.63
CA ALA A 116 -6.69 15.98 -2.07
C ALA A 116 -6.88 14.95 -0.92
N THR A 117 -5.87 14.74 -0.07
CA THR A 117 -5.98 13.85 1.08
C THR A 117 -7.04 14.34 2.07
N ILE A 118 -7.07 15.65 2.34
CA ILE A 118 -8.07 16.28 3.22
C ILE A 118 -9.48 16.16 2.60
N ASN A 119 -9.62 16.51 1.32
CA ASN A 119 -10.88 16.35 0.61
C ASN A 119 -11.36 14.88 0.62
N ASN A 120 -10.44 13.94 0.38
CA ASN A 120 -10.77 12.52 0.35
C ASN A 120 -11.21 12.01 1.72
N ALA A 121 -10.64 12.54 2.82
CA ALA A 121 -11.09 12.22 4.18
C ALA A 121 -12.55 12.64 4.41
N GLN A 122 -12.95 13.84 3.93
CA GLN A 122 -14.34 14.30 4.00
C GLN A 122 -15.29 13.41 3.19
N ARG A 123 -14.92 13.09 1.94
CA ARG A 123 -15.71 12.16 1.08
C ARG A 123 -15.77 10.76 1.66
N PHE A 124 -14.71 10.31 2.33
CA PHE A 124 -14.65 9.01 2.98
C PHE A 124 -15.70 8.88 4.09
N ILE A 125 -15.87 9.92 4.90
CA ILE A 125 -16.90 10.00 5.95
C ILE A 125 -18.31 9.95 5.33
N GLU A 126 -18.54 10.66 4.22
CA GLU A 126 -19.83 10.64 3.53
C GLU A 126 -20.18 9.24 3.01
N VAL A 127 -19.18 8.54 2.43
CA VAL A 127 -19.35 7.13 2.00
C VAL A 127 -19.70 6.22 3.20
N GLN A 128 -19.04 6.41 4.34
CA GLN A 128 -19.35 5.64 5.54
C GLN A 128 -20.78 5.89 6.04
N GLN A 129 -21.26 7.12 5.97
CA GLN A 129 -22.65 7.46 6.35
C GLN A 129 -23.67 6.78 5.44
N GLU A 130 -23.38 6.65 4.14
CA GLU A 130 -24.28 6.04 3.16
C GLU A 130 -24.26 4.50 3.21
N PHE A 131 -23.07 3.88 3.34
CA PHE A 131 -22.86 2.42 3.21
C PHE A 131 -22.61 1.71 4.55
N GLY A 132 -22.43 2.47 5.65
CA GLY A 132 -22.08 1.96 6.97
C GLY A 132 -20.57 1.77 7.19
N SER A 133 -19.77 1.55 6.14
CA SER A 133 -18.30 1.56 6.16
C SER A 133 -17.76 1.77 4.76
N PHE A 134 -16.52 2.25 4.66
CA PHE A 134 -15.81 2.31 3.38
C PHE A 134 -15.46 0.91 2.87
N ASP A 135 -15.18 -0.01 3.77
CA ASP A 135 -14.96 -1.42 3.47
C ASP A 135 -16.15 -2.02 2.68
N LYS A 136 -17.37 -1.92 3.20
CA LYS A 136 -18.57 -2.40 2.50
C LYS A 136 -18.76 -1.75 1.13
N TYR A 137 -18.50 -0.45 1.05
CA TYR A 137 -18.60 0.28 -0.21
C TYR A 137 -17.55 -0.18 -1.21
N SER A 138 -16.29 -0.36 -0.80
CA SER A 138 -15.22 -0.75 -1.73
C SER A 138 -15.40 -2.19 -2.24
N TRP A 139 -15.65 -3.14 -1.36
CA TRP A 139 -15.76 -4.57 -1.70
C TRP A 139 -16.93 -4.92 -2.60
N GLN A 140 -17.97 -4.07 -2.70
CA GLN A 140 -19.08 -4.31 -3.64
C GLN A 140 -18.63 -4.35 -5.12
N PHE A 141 -17.53 -3.65 -5.48
CA PHE A 141 -17.02 -3.61 -6.86
C PHE A 141 -16.45 -4.94 -7.33
N VAL A 142 -16.14 -5.85 -6.40
CA VAL A 142 -15.69 -7.22 -6.69
C VAL A 142 -16.66 -8.29 -6.15
N GLY A 143 -17.90 -7.91 -5.85
CA GLY A 143 -18.92 -8.84 -5.33
C GLY A 143 -18.61 -9.38 -3.93
N GLY A 144 -17.81 -8.67 -3.13
CA GLY A 144 -17.47 -9.02 -1.75
C GLY A 144 -16.42 -10.12 -1.62
N LYS A 145 -15.70 -10.49 -2.69
CA LYS A 145 -14.68 -11.55 -2.68
C LYS A 145 -13.48 -11.15 -3.53
N PRO A 146 -12.26 -11.57 -3.17
CA PRO A 146 -11.08 -11.37 -4.00
C PRO A 146 -11.24 -11.96 -5.40
N ILE A 147 -10.73 -11.24 -6.41
CA ILE A 147 -10.56 -11.76 -7.76
C ILE A 147 -9.14 -12.33 -7.87
N ILE A 148 -9.02 -13.64 -7.94
CA ILE A 148 -7.73 -14.32 -8.01
C ILE A 148 -7.32 -14.46 -9.49
N ASN A 149 -6.26 -13.77 -9.87
CA ASN A 149 -5.66 -13.84 -11.18
C ASN A 149 -4.44 -14.77 -11.19
N SER A 150 -4.06 -15.29 -12.34
CA SER A 150 -2.93 -16.21 -12.52
C SER A 150 -1.99 -15.72 -13.63
N TRP A 151 -1.50 -14.49 -13.48
CA TRP A 151 -0.55 -13.89 -14.41
C TRP A 151 0.80 -14.60 -14.34
N LYS A 152 1.37 -14.93 -15.49
CA LYS A 152 2.66 -15.62 -15.60
C LYS A 152 3.82 -14.64 -15.66
N THR A 153 3.59 -13.47 -16.21
CA THR A 153 4.60 -12.41 -16.34
C THR A 153 4.02 -11.05 -15.91
N SER A 154 4.88 -10.10 -15.61
CA SER A 154 4.47 -8.74 -15.23
C SER A 154 3.78 -7.99 -16.39
N GLU A 155 4.11 -8.34 -17.63
CA GLU A 155 3.55 -7.72 -18.83
C GLU A 155 2.09 -8.14 -19.07
N GLU A 156 1.68 -9.27 -18.52
CA GLU A 156 0.28 -9.75 -18.59
C GLU A 156 -0.64 -9.00 -17.61
N VAL A 157 -0.07 -8.37 -16.57
CA VAL A 157 -0.87 -7.62 -15.59
C VAL A 157 -1.43 -6.37 -16.25
N PRO A 158 -2.76 -6.20 -16.33
CA PRO A 158 -3.35 -5.03 -16.96
C PRO A 158 -3.07 -3.77 -16.13
N VAL A 159 -3.11 -2.62 -16.79
CA VAL A 159 -2.96 -1.31 -16.13
C VAL A 159 -4.21 -0.92 -15.35
N THR A 160 -5.38 -1.36 -15.81
CA THR A 160 -6.70 -1.20 -15.17
C THR A 160 -7.57 -2.41 -15.47
N THR A 161 -8.67 -2.58 -14.75
CA THR A 161 -9.71 -3.57 -14.98
C THR A 161 -11.09 -2.92 -15.04
N PRO A 162 -12.13 -3.60 -15.54
CA PRO A 162 -13.50 -3.07 -15.48
C PRO A 162 -13.94 -2.70 -14.06
N GLU A 163 -13.52 -3.46 -13.06
CA GLU A 163 -13.81 -3.21 -11.64
C GLU A 163 -13.12 -1.93 -11.15
N SER A 164 -11.82 -1.76 -11.45
CA SER A 164 -11.08 -0.55 -11.09
C SER A 164 -11.61 0.69 -11.81
N ASP A 165 -12.05 0.55 -13.06
CA ASP A 165 -12.66 1.63 -13.83
C ASP A 165 -14.00 2.06 -13.22
N ALA A 166 -14.84 1.08 -12.86
CA ALA A 166 -16.13 1.33 -12.21
C ALA A 166 -15.93 2.00 -10.84
N PHE A 167 -15.01 1.48 -10.02
CA PHE A 167 -14.71 2.01 -8.70
C PHE A 167 -14.15 3.44 -8.78
N ALA A 168 -13.14 3.70 -9.63
CA ALA A 168 -12.58 5.02 -9.83
C ALA A 168 -13.62 6.03 -10.36
N LYS A 169 -14.50 5.60 -11.26
CA LYS A 169 -15.59 6.43 -11.80
C LYS A 169 -16.58 6.84 -10.71
N ASP A 170 -16.96 5.91 -9.83
CA ASP A 170 -17.87 6.22 -8.73
C ASP A 170 -17.21 7.14 -7.68
N LEU A 171 -15.96 6.87 -7.30
CA LEU A 171 -15.18 7.75 -6.43
C LEU A 171 -15.08 9.18 -7.00
N LYS A 172 -14.79 9.30 -8.30
CA LYS A 172 -14.74 10.60 -8.96
C LYS A 172 -16.10 11.31 -8.91
N LYS A 173 -17.20 10.60 -9.14
CA LYS A 173 -18.56 11.15 -9.05
C LYS A 173 -18.87 11.65 -7.63
N ARG A 174 -18.33 10.99 -6.61
CA ARG A 174 -18.45 11.37 -5.18
C ARG A 174 -17.49 12.49 -4.77
N GLY A 175 -16.64 12.99 -5.69
CA GLY A 175 -15.75 14.12 -5.46
C GLY A 175 -14.38 13.74 -4.88
N PHE A 176 -14.01 12.47 -4.86
CA PHE A 176 -12.64 12.07 -4.54
C PHE A 176 -11.65 12.59 -5.60
N LYS A 177 -10.42 12.87 -5.19
CA LYS A 177 -9.36 13.43 -6.02
C LYS A 177 -8.14 12.52 -6.05
N PHE A 178 -7.36 12.54 -7.14
CA PHE A 178 -6.16 11.76 -7.36
C PHE A 178 -6.35 10.22 -7.31
N LEU A 179 -7.56 9.74 -7.55
CA LEU A 179 -7.94 8.33 -7.55
C LEU A 179 -8.46 7.92 -8.93
N GLY A 180 -7.60 7.97 -9.94
CA GLY A 180 -7.88 7.44 -11.29
C GLY A 180 -7.84 5.91 -11.32
N SER A 181 -8.30 5.30 -12.42
CA SER A 181 -8.42 3.84 -12.56
C SER A 181 -7.11 3.10 -12.27
N THR A 182 -5.97 3.60 -12.74
CA THR A 182 -4.65 2.99 -12.45
C THR A 182 -4.32 3.03 -10.96
N THR A 183 -4.57 4.17 -10.29
CA THR A 183 -4.35 4.31 -8.84
C THR A 183 -5.29 3.39 -8.05
N ILE A 184 -6.53 3.30 -8.49
CA ILE A 184 -7.52 2.42 -7.84
C ILE A 184 -7.18 0.94 -8.10
N TYR A 185 -6.68 0.57 -9.28
CA TYR A 185 -6.24 -0.80 -9.50
C TYR A 185 -5.05 -1.17 -8.59
N ALA A 186 -4.06 -0.27 -8.43
CA ALA A 186 -2.97 -0.46 -7.49
C ALA A 186 -3.49 -0.59 -6.04
N HIS A 187 -4.44 0.24 -5.64
CA HIS A 187 -5.11 0.13 -4.34
C HIS A 187 -5.83 -1.21 -4.17
N MET A 188 -6.59 -1.67 -5.17
CA MET A 188 -7.27 -2.97 -5.13
C MET A 188 -6.29 -4.12 -4.97
N GLN A 189 -5.16 -4.09 -5.69
CA GLN A 189 -4.09 -5.08 -5.51
C GLN A 189 -3.48 -5.02 -4.11
N ALA A 190 -3.23 -3.82 -3.58
CA ALA A 190 -2.65 -3.65 -2.25
C ALA A 190 -3.54 -4.18 -1.14
N ILE A 191 -4.88 -4.06 -1.27
CA ILE A 191 -5.86 -4.50 -0.27
C ILE A 191 -6.43 -5.89 -0.53
N GLY A 192 -5.89 -6.63 -1.51
CA GLY A 192 -6.28 -8.01 -1.79
C GLY A 192 -7.68 -8.18 -2.40
N MET A 193 -8.15 -7.21 -3.17
CA MET A 193 -9.44 -7.28 -3.91
C MET A 193 -9.30 -8.11 -5.23
#